data_787e7a95f16b0ffb6a4f1d63a8906143
#
_entry.id   787e7a95f16b0ffb6a4f1d63a8906143
#
_cell.length_a   1.000
_cell.length_b   1.000
_cell.length_c   1.000
_cell.angle_alpha   90.00
_cell.angle_beta   90.00
_cell.angle_gamma   90.00
#
_symmetry.space_group_name_H-M   'P 1'
#
loop_
_entity.id
_entity.type
_entity.pdbx_description
1 polymer ?
#
loop_
_entity_poly.entity_id
_entity_poly.type
_entity_poly.pdbx_seq_one_letter_code
_entity_poly.pdbx_strand_id
1 'polypeptide(L)'
;ARQVVEYINESLGGNLNIAYGLSLGGKILSRVLEINEVVIEHAIMDAAPLLSLPRWLVGPLKYLQCANVWSCYHWTGFWKWLFHSHYFDVLLDECKKIYPFGGSKAVLDGYTSVYTTKLESISGQDIHYWYGTKESFVAKPQVRHLKTLYPDTKIEIFKGMNHGQILVDHPEEVASRITRMQYEQDIIDTSID
;
A
#
# COMPACT_ATOMS: atom_id res chain seq x y z
N ALA A 1 8.70 -8.53 -4.93
CA ALA A 1 9.71 -7.62 -4.42
C ALA A 1 11.03 -7.77 -5.18
N ARG A 2 11.59 -9.00 -5.31
CA ARG A 2 12.89 -9.19 -6.00
C ARG A 2 12.91 -8.59 -7.41
N GLN A 3 11.90 -8.85 -8.24
CA GLN A 3 11.79 -8.25 -9.59
C GLN A 3 11.73 -6.71 -9.57
N VAL A 4 11.14 -6.12 -8.52
CA VAL A 4 11.13 -4.66 -8.35
C VAL A 4 12.53 -4.14 -8.03
N VAL A 5 13.27 -4.83 -7.16
CA VAL A 5 14.67 -4.50 -6.85
C VAL A 5 15.56 -4.61 -8.08
N GLU A 6 15.42 -5.69 -8.87
CA GLU A 6 16.13 -5.87 -10.14
C GLU A 6 15.82 -4.72 -11.11
N TYR A 7 14.54 -4.39 -11.30
CA TYR A 7 14.14 -3.27 -12.15
C TYR A 7 14.72 -1.92 -11.69
N ILE A 8 14.69 -1.63 -10.38
CA ILE A 8 15.25 -0.38 -9.83
C ILE A 8 16.77 -0.34 -10.10
N ASN A 9 17.49 -1.43 -9.89
CA ASN A 9 18.92 -1.49 -10.15
C ASN A 9 19.27 -1.35 -11.63
N GLU A 10 18.58 -2.08 -12.50
CA GLU A 10 18.89 -2.13 -13.92
C GLU A 10 18.42 -0.89 -14.69
N SER A 11 17.25 -0.34 -14.32
CA SER A 11 16.60 0.72 -15.10
C SER A 11 16.68 2.10 -14.46
N LEU A 12 16.90 2.18 -13.13
CA LEU A 12 16.86 3.43 -12.36
C LEU A 12 18.15 3.69 -11.56
N GLY A 13 19.21 2.90 -11.81
CA GLY A 13 20.52 3.11 -11.19
C GLY A 13 20.59 2.80 -9.69
N GLY A 14 19.64 2.03 -9.16
CA GLY A 14 19.64 1.57 -7.77
C GLY A 14 19.10 2.57 -6.73
N ASN A 15 18.72 3.79 -7.16
CA ASN A 15 18.30 4.86 -6.27
C ASN A 15 16.94 5.41 -6.67
N LEU A 16 16.09 5.70 -5.68
CA LEU A 16 14.81 6.38 -5.84
C LEU A 16 14.66 7.45 -4.76
N ASN A 17 14.28 8.66 -5.15
CA ASN A 17 13.94 9.70 -4.18
C ASN A 17 12.66 9.31 -3.43
N ILE A 18 11.62 8.89 -4.15
CA ILE A 18 10.34 8.55 -3.52
C ILE A 18 9.79 7.24 -4.10
N ALA A 19 9.32 6.38 -3.21
CA ALA A 19 8.52 5.20 -3.56
C ALA A 19 7.21 5.20 -2.77
N TYR A 20 6.09 5.11 -3.49
CA TYR A 20 4.75 5.03 -2.92
C TYR A 20 4.12 3.67 -3.21
N GLY A 21 3.54 3.05 -2.19
CA GLY A 21 2.83 1.79 -2.34
C GLY A 21 1.54 1.75 -1.55
N LEU A 22 0.40 1.59 -2.25
CA LEU A 22 -0.91 1.38 -1.65
C LEU A 22 -1.17 -0.11 -1.40
N SER A 23 -1.64 -0.46 -0.20
CA SER A 23 -2.13 -1.80 0.13
C SER A 23 -1.11 -2.90 -0.21
N LEU A 24 -1.37 -3.72 -1.22
CA LEU A 24 -0.43 -4.72 -1.75
C LEU A 24 0.87 -4.07 -2.23
N GLY A 25 0.79 -2.89 -2.88
CA GLY A 25 1.97 -2.12 -3.27
C GLY A 25 2.83 -1.72 -2.07
N GLY A 26 2.21 -1.30 -0.97
CA GLY A 26 2.89 -1.02 0.29
C GLY A 26 3.53 -2.26 0.92
N LYS A 27 2.89 -3.42 0.80
CA LYS A 27 3.50 -4.71 1.20
C LYS A 27 4.72 -5.05 0.34
N ILE A 28 4.64 -4.84 -0.96
CA ILE A 28 5.78 -5.07 -1.87
C ILE A 28 6.92 -4.10 -1.53
N LEU A 29 6.61 -2.82 -1.33
CA LEU A 29 7.58 -1.82 -0.92
C LEU A 29 8.27 -2.18 0.41
N SER A 30 7.52 -2.62 1.41
CA SER A 30 8.10 -3.07 2.68
C SER A 30 9.09 -4.23 2.50
N ARG A 31 8.82 -5.13 1.56
CA ARG A 31 9.74 -6.24 1.21
C ARG A 31 10.95 -5.78 0.40
N VAL A 32 10.83 -4.73 -0.41
CA VAL A 32 11.96 -4.09 -1.10
C VAL A 32 12.91 -3.50 -0.07
N LEU A 33 12.38 -2.75 0.90
CA LEU A 33 13.15 -2.16 2.00
C LEU A 33 13.82 -3.23 2.89
N GLU A 34 13.16 -4.37 3.12
CA GLU A 34 13.74 -5.47 3.89
C GLU A 34 14.89 -6.18 3.13
N ILE A 35 14.82 -6.26 1.79
CA ILE A 35 15.90 -6.79 0.95
C ILE A 35 17.14 -5.89 1.03
N ASN A 36 16.96 -4.58 1.13
CA ASN A 36 18.03 -3.59 1.34
C ASN A 36 19.14 -3.60 0.27
N GLU A 37 18.77 -3.79 -0.98
CA GLU A 37 19.68 -3.76 -2.14
C GLU A 37 19.50 -2.53 -3.03
N VAL A 38 18.59 -1.62 -2.66
CA VAL A 38 18.30 -0.34 -3.34
C VAL A 38 18.15 0.76 -2.32
N VAL A 39 18.46 1.98 -2.70
CA VAL A 39 18.28 3.16 -1.85
C VAL A 39 16.92 3.80 -2.18
N ILE A 40 16.10 4.03 -1.17
CA ILE A 40 14.85 4.75 -1.27
C ILE A 40 14.84 5.81 -0.18
N GLU A 41 14.87 7.09 -0.56
CA GLU A 41 14.95 8.19 0.39
C GLU A 41 13.66 8.35 1.17
N HIS A 42 12.51 8.41 0.48
CA HIS A 42 11.20 8.47 1.08
C HIS A 42 10.35 7.26 0.68
N ALA A 43 10.02 6.40 1.63
CA ALA A 43 9.17 5.23 1.41
C ALA A 43 7.79 5.45 2.03
N ILE A 44 6.75 5.56 1.19
CA ILE A 44 5.37 5.79 1.62
C ILE A 44 4.57 4.51 1.49
N MET A 45 4.18 3.93 2.61
CA MET A 45 3.33 2.74 2.70
C MET A 45 1.91 3.15 3.09
N ASP A 46 0.99 3.20 2.12
CA ASP A 46 -0.42 3.54 2.36
C ASP A 46 -1.22 2.26 2.63
N ALA A 47 -1.77 2.16 3.84
CA ALA A 47 -2.59 1.04 4.30
C ALA A 47 -1.97 -0.36 4.10
N ALA A 48 -0.64 -0.46 4.20
CA ALA A 48 0.11 -1.67 3.93
C ALA A 48 -0.09 -2.75 5.00
N PRO A 49 -0.37 -4.02 4.64
CA PRO A 49 -0.44 -5.13 5.58
C PRO A 49 0.97 -5.64 5.91
N LEU A 50 1.52 -5.24 7.05
CA LEU A 50 2.89 -5.58 7.49
C LEU A 50 2.95 -6.82 8.40
N LEU A 51 1.84 -7.13 9.08
CA LEU A 51 1.71 -8.28 9.96
C LEU A 51 1.20 -9.52 9.21
N SER A 52 1.63 -10.70 9.65
CA SER A 52 1.04 -11.96 9.20
C SER A 52 -0.25 -12.26 9.96
N LEU A 53 -1.18 -12.94 9.31
CA LEU A 53 -2.34 -13.54 9.96
C LEU A 53 -2.02 -14.99 10.39
N PRO A 54 -2.70 -15.49 11.42
CA PRO A 54 -2.67 -16.91 11.76
C PRO A 54 -3.03 -17.77 10.54
N ARG A 55 -2.26 -18.84 10.28
CA ARG A 55 -2.43 -19.67 9.06
C ARG A 55 -3.84 -20.22 8.89
N TRP A 56 -4.50 -20.57 10.01
CA TRP A 56 -5.88 -21.08 9.98
C TRP A 56 -6.90 -20.03 9.52
N LEU A 57 -6.58 -18.74 9.69
CA LEU A 57 -7.45 -17.63 9.28
C LEU A 57 -7.23 -17.23 7.83
N VAL A 58 -6.04 -17.40 7.29
CA VAL A 58 -5.71 -17.02 5.90
C VAL A 58 -6.59 -17.78 4.90
N GLY A 59 -6.81 -19.08 5.12
CA GLY A 59 -7.66 -19.90 4.26
C GLY A 59 -9.07 -19.36 4.10
N PRO A 60 -9.87 -19.28 5.16
CA PRO A 60 -11.23 -18.74 5.10
C PRO A 60 -11.30 -17.31 4.53
N LEU A 61 -10.40 -16.42 4.95
CA LEU A 61 -10.40 -15.02 4.50
C LEU A 61 -10.10 -14.88 3.02
N LYS A 62 -9.20 -15.67 2.46
CA LYS A 62 -8.93 -15.62 1.02
C LYS A 62 -10.14 -16.02 0.17
N TYR A 63 -10.89 -17.04 0.59
CA TYR A 63 -12.12 -17.43 -0.11
C TYR A 63 -13.22 -16.36 0.04
N LEU A 64 -13.34 -15.74 1.23
CA LEU A 64 -14.24 -14.61 1.43
C LEU A 64 -13.86 -13.44 0.51
N GLN A 65 -12.58 -13.13 0.39
CA GLN A 65 -12.11 -12.08 -0.52
C GLN A 65 -12.37 -12.42 -1.99
N CYS A 66 -12.20 -13.69 -2.40
CA CYS A 66 -12.57 -14.12 -3.74
C CYS A 66 -14.05 -13.95 -4.01
N ALA A 67 -14.90 -14.33 -3.06
CA ALA A 67 -16.34 -14.15 -3.18
C ALA A 67 -16.73 -12.66 -3.26
N ASN A 68 -16.05 -11.82 -2.49
CA ASN A 68 -16.21 -10.36 -2.53
C ASN A 68 -15.86 -9.80 -3.92
N VAL A 69 -14.66 -10.11 -4.44
CA VAL A 69 -14.21 -9.64 -5.76
C VAL A 69 -15.13 -10.18 -6.88
N TRP A 70 -15.54 -11.46 -6.80
CA TRP A 70 -16.51 -12.03 -7.71
C TRP A 70 -17.85 -11.29 -7.69
N SER A 71 -18.35 -10.98 -6.52
CA SER A 71 -19.59 -10.23 -6.30
C SER A 71 -19.49 -8.79 -6.84
N CYS A 72 -18.36 -8.11 -6.60
CA CYS A 72 -18.10 -6.77 -7.13
C CYS A 72 -18.12 -6.75 -8.67
N TYR A 73 -17.58 -7.79 -9.31
CA TYR A 73 -17.57 -7.91 -10.76
C TYR A 73 -19.00 -8.19 -11.32
N HIS A 74 -19.68 -9.20 -10.78
CA HIS A 74 -20.98 -9.64 -11.34
C HIS A 74 -22.15 -8.72 -10.95
N TRP A 75 -22.08 -8.07 -9.78
CA TRP A 75 -23.15 -7.24 -9.25
C TRP A 75 -22.74 -5.77 -9.08
N THR A 76 -21.88 -5.28 -9.95
CA THR A 76 -21.35 -3.90 -9.90
C THR A 76 -22.47 -2.85 -9.75
N GLY A 77 -23.55 -2.96 -10.53
CA GLY A 77 -24.67 -2.02 -10.48
C GLY A 77 -25.38 -1.99 -9.12
N PHE A 78 -25.57 -3.16 -8.49
CA PHE A 78 -26.13 -3.26 -7.15
C PHE A 78 -25.22 -2.60 -6.11
N TRP A 79 -23.92 -2.86 -6.15
CA TRP A 79 -22.97 -2.27 -5.22
C TRP A 79 -22.85 -0.76 -5.38
N LYS A 80 -22.84 -0.23 -6.61
CA LYS A 80 -22.88 1.22 -6.88
C LYS A 80 -24.14 1.86 -6.31
N TRP A 81 -25.30 1.22 -6.52
CA TRP A 81 -26.57 1.69 -5.95
C TRP A 81 -26.55 1.68 -4.41
N LEU A 82 -25.94 0.68 -3.78
CA LEU A 82 -25.89 0.55 -2.32
C LEU A 82 -24.96 1.58 -1.67
N PHE A 83 -23.77 1.77 -2.23
CA PHE A 83 -22.74 2.61 -1.58
C PHE A 83 -22.85 4.09 -1.92
N HIS A 84 -23.39 4.47 -3.07
CA HIS A 84 -23.61 5.85 -3.53
C HIS A 84 -22.38 6.78 -3.25
N SER A 85 -21.18 6.36 -3.65
CA SER A 85 -19.94 7.06 -3.35
C SER A 85 -18.99 7.02 -4.54
N HIS A 86 -18.43 8.16 -4.92
CA HIS A 86 -17.42 8.25 -5.98
C HIS A 86 -16.27 7.28 -5.77
N TYR A 87 -15.74 7.19 -4.56
CA TYR A 87 -14.69 6.23 -4.20
C TYR A 87 -15.06 4.78 -4.54
N PHE A 88 -16.26 4.32 -4.13
CA PHE A 88 -16.70 2.97 -4.43
C PHE A 88 -17.00 2.76 -5.91
N ASP A 89 -17.51 3.78 -6.62
CA ASP A 89 -17.76 3.70 -8.05
C ASP A 89 -16.46 3.46 -8.82
N VAL A 90 -15.40 4.19 -8.50
CA VAL A 90 -14.07 4.00 -9.10
C VAL A 90 -13.53 2.61 -8.80
N LEU A 91 -13.56 2.16 -7.53
CA LEU A 91 -13.08 0.82 -7.17
C LEU A 91 -13.81 -0.30 -7.89
N LEU A 92 -15.13 -0.20 -8.02
CA LEU A 92 -15.97 -1.19 -8.70
C LEU A 92 -15.70 -1.21 -10.21
N ASP A 93 -15.48 -0.05 -10.83
CA ASP A 93 -15.13 0.05 -12.25
C ASP A 93 -13.74 -0.54 -12.52
N GLU A 94 -12.75 -0.30 -11.65
CA GLU A 94 -11.43 -0.92 -11.75
C GLU A 94 -11.50 -2.44 -11.52
N CYS A 95 -12.27 -2.90 -10.54
CA CYS A 95 -12.52 -4.32 -10.34
C CYS A 95 -13.07 -4.98 -11.61
N LYS A 96 -14.03 -4.32 -12.29
CA LYS A 96 -14.63 -4.81 -13.52
C LYS A 96 -13.64 -4.90 -14.68
N LYS A 97 -12.70 -3.97 -14.76
CA LYS A 97 -11.64 -3.99 -15.79
C LYS A 97 -10.61 -5.09 -15.55
N ILE A 98 -10.21 -5.28 -14.29
CA ILE A 98 -9.08 -6.16 -13.92
C ILE A 98 -9.52 -7.63 -13.78
N TYR A 99 -10.76 -7.90 -13.35
CA TYR A 99 -11.24 -9.24 -13.06
C TYR A 99 -11.05 -10.26 -14.20
N PRO A 100 -11.27 -9.93 -15.50
CA PRO A 100 -11.06 -10.86 -16.61
C PRO A 100 -9.60 -11.34 -16.76
N PHE A 101 -8.62 -10.59 -16.27
CA PHE A 101 -7.19 -10.89 -16.42
C PHE A 101 -6.59 -11.78 -15.33
N GLY A 102 -7.36 -12.21 -14.38
CA GLY A 102 -6.83 -13.08 -13.31
C GLY A 102 -7.85 -13.38 -12.22
N GLY A 103 -8.83 -12.51 -12.04
CA GLY A 103 -9.99 -12.72 -11.18
C GLY A 103 -9.66 -13.31 -9.82
N SER A 104 -10.42 -14.32 -9.45
CA SER A 104 -10.29 -15.01 -8.17
C SER A 104 -8.95 -15.70 -7.97
N LYS A 105 -8.28 -16.16 -9.03
CA LYS A 105 -6.98 -16.84 -8.91
C LYS A 105 -5.89 -15.89 -8.45
N ALA A 106 -5.82 -14.68 -9.04
CA ALA A 106 -4.86 -13.66 -8.63
C ALA A 106 -5.06 -13.25 -7.16
N VAL A 107 -6.32 -13.14 -6.72
CA VAL A 107 -6.66 -12.88 -5.32
C VAL A 107 -6.18 -14.03 -4.42
N LEU A 108 -6.42 -15.28 -4.79
CA LEU A 108 -6.01 -16.45 -4.00
C LEU A 108 -4.50 -16.51 -3.81
N ASP A 109 -3.74 -16.33 -4.91
CA ASP A 109 -2.29 -16.42 -4.91
C ASP A 109 -1.67 -15.22 -4.15
N GLY A 110 -2.13 -14.01 -4.44
CA GLY A 110 -1.67 -12.78 -3.81
C GLY A 110 -2.00 -12.73 -2.32
N TYR A 111 -3.22 -13.06 -1.93
CA TYR A 111 -3.68 -13.02 -0.55
C TYR A 111 -2.85 -13.95 0.36
N THR A 112 -2.56 -15.16 -0.11
CA THR A 112 -1.72 -16.10 0.64
C THR A 112 -0.32 -15.51 0.87
N SER A 113 0.32 -15.00 -0.17
CA SER A 113 1.65 -14.39 -0.07
C SER A 113 1.69 -13.19 0.87
N VAL A 114 0.69 -12.29 0.77
CA VAL A 114 0.62 -11.06 1.57
C VAL A 114 0.44 -11.34 3.05
N TYR A 115 -0.46 -12.25 3.41
CA TYR A 115 -0.86 -12.46 4.82
C TYR A 115 -0.15 -13.60 5.54
N THR A 116 0.70 -14.36 4.86
CA THR A 116 1.54 -15.37 5.53
C THR A 116 2.91 -14.85 5.93
N THR A 117 3.33 -13.68 5.44
CA THR A 117 4.63 -13.09 5.72
C THR A 117 4.49 -11.85 6.61
N LYS A 118 5.29 -11.80 7.66
CA LYS A 118 5.44 -10.64 8.55
C LYS A 118 6.69 -9.86 8.12
N LEU A 119 6.66 -8.54 8.27
CA LEU A 119 7.85 -7.71 8.13
C LEU A 119 8.74 -7.94 9.37
N GLU A 120 9.98 -8.38 9.17
CA GLU A 120 10.92 -8.70 10.25
C GLU A 120 11.95 -7.59 10.47
N SER A 121 12.36 -6.93 9.40
CA SER A 121 13.30 -5.82 9.43
C SER A 121 12.93 -4.78 8.39
N ILE A 122 13.41 -3.57 8.56
CA ILE A 122 13.24 -2.51 7.58
C ILE A 122 14.46 -1.59 7.62
N SER A 123 14.94 -1.21 6.45
CA SER A 123 15.97 -0.20 6.25
C SER A 123 15.43 0.87 5.31
N GLY A 124 15.78 2.10 5.53
CA GLY A 124 15.34 3.24 4.72
C GLY A 124 15.69 4.53 5.44
N GLN A 125 15.65 5.64 4.72
CA GLN A 125 16.00 6.93 5.30
C GLN A 125 14.77 7.60 5.93
N ASP A 126 13.68 7.73 5.19
CA ASP A 126 12.45 8.35 5.67
C ASP A 126 11.24 7.48 5.37
N ILE A 127 10.66 6.88 6.42
CA ILE A 127 9.57 5.91 6.29
C ILE A 127 8.26 6.53 6.76
N HIS A 128 7.28 6.52 5.86
CA HIS A 128 5.93 7.01 6.10
C HIS A 128 4.92 5.88 6.08
N TYR A 129 3.94 5.94 6.98
CA TYR A 129 2.78 5.07 6.94
C TYR A 129 1.50 5.90 6.93
N TRP A 130 0.70 5.75 5.87
CA TRP A 130 -0.53 6.49 5.65
C TRP A 130 -1.74 5.59 5.85
N TYR A 131 -2.85 6.11 6.35
CA TYR A 131 -4.11 5.38 6.41
C TYR A 131 -5.32 6.27 6.69
N GLY A 132 -6.51 5.81 6.27
CA GLY A 132 -7.79 6.45 6.57
C GLY A 132 -8.34 6.07 7.97
N THR A 133 -9.05 7.00 8.64
CA THR A 133 -9.59 6.71 9.98
C THR A 133 -10.63 5.59 10.01
N LYS A 134 -11.33 5.32 8.89
CA LYS A 134 -12.33 4.24 8.80
C LYS A 134 -11.71 2.83 8.84
N GLU A 135 -10.40 2.71 8.56
CA GLU A 135 -9.66 1.45 8.68
C GLU A 135 -8.71 1.39 9.88
N SER A 136 -8.81 2.34 10.82
CA SER A 136 -7.89 2.47 11.96
C SER A 136 -7.72 1.19 12.77
N PHE A 137 -8.73 0.33 12.85
CA PHE A 137 -8.66 -0.90 13.62
C PHE A 137 -7.69 -1.92 12.99
N VAL A 138 -7.54 -1.91 11.66
CA VAL A 138 -6.56 -2.72 10.92
C VAL A 138 -5.20 -2.02 10.87
N ALA A 139 -5.17 -0.70 10.66
CA ALA A 139 -3.95 0.07 10.45
C ALA A 139 -3.12 0.24 11.74
N LYS A 140 -3.75 0.52 12.88
CA LYS A 140 -3.04 0.75 14.15
C LYS A 140 -2.11 -0.39 14.59
N PRO A 141 -2.46 -1.68 14.47
CA PRO A 141 -1.53 -2.78 14.73
C PRO A 141 -0.32 -2.76 13.79
N GLN A 142 -0.51 -2.43 12.51
CA GLN A 142 0.57 -2.31 11.53
C GLN A 142 1.53 -1.18 11.91
N VAL A 143 1.00 -0.01 12.25
CA VAL A 143 1.76 1.15 12.72
C VAL A 143 2.58 0.80 13.97
N ARG A 144 1.95 0.16 14.96
CA ARG A 144 2.68 -0.26 16.18
C ARG A 144 3.84 -1.19 15.86
N HIS A 145 3.61 -2.17 15.00
CA HIS A 145 4.66 -3.10 14.57
C HIS A 145 5.77 -2.36 13.81
N LEU A 146 5.42 -1.50 12.84
CA LEU A 146 6.39 -0.74 12.08
C LEU A 146 7.27 0.14 12.99
N LYS A 147 6.67 0.82 13.97
CA LYS A 147 7.41 1.63 14.96
C LYS A 147 8.32 0.82 15.89
N THR A 148 8.12 -0.48 16.05
CA THR A 148 9.10 -1.34 16.76
C THR A 148 10.34 -1.62 15.92
N LEU A 149 10.22 -1.57 14.59
CA LEU A 149 11.33 -1.80 13.65
C LEU A 149 12.03 -0.48 13.28
N TYR A 150 11.24 0.59 13.13
CA TYR A 150 11.69 1.91 12.77
C TYR A 150 10.92 2.98 13.58
N PRO A 151 11.46 3.40 14.75
CA PRO A 151 10.77 4.33 15.68
C PRO A 151 10.41 5.68 15.07
N ASP A 152 11.21 6.18 14.14
CA ASP A 152 11.05 7.48 13.49
C ASP A 152 10.02 7.49 12.36
N THR A 153 9.28 6.38 12.18
CA THR A 153 8.19 6.31 11.18
C THR A 153 7.23 7.48 11.32
N LYS A 154 7.06 8.24 10.25
CA LYS A 154 6.09 9.34 10.13
C LYS A 154 4.71 8.77 9.81
N ILE A 155 3.68 9.24 10.52
CA ILE A 155 2.32 8.73 10.37
C ILE A 155 1.41 9.83 9.86
N GLU A 156 0.73 9.55 8.74
CA GLU A 156 -0.33 10.40 8.19
C GLU A 156 -1.70 9.73 8.34
N ILE A 157 -2.66 10.47 8.87
CA ILE A 157 -4.02 9.95 9.16
C ILE A 157 -5.05 10.79 8.43
N PHE A 158 -5.76 10.21 7.47
CA PHE A 158 -6.79 10.88 6.70
C PHE A 158 -8.16 10.70 7.33
N LYS A 159 -8.66 11.80 7.93
CA LYS A 159 -9.92 11.80 8.69
C LYS A 159 -11.12 11.50 7.79
N GLY A 160 -11.96 10.55 8.20
CA GLY A 160 -13.20 10.19 7.49
C GLY A 160 -12.99 9.34 6.24
N MET A 161 -11.76 8.98 5.89
CA MET A 161 -11.44 8.22 4.68
C MET A 161 -11.33 6.72 4.94
N ASN A 162 -11.61 5.96 3.88
CA ASN A 162 -11.41 4.52 3.76
C ASN A 162 -9.99 4.20 3.24
N HIS A 163 -9.74 2.93 3.01
CA HIS A 163 -8.53 2.34 2.46
C HIS A 163 -8.13 2.95 1.11
N GLY A 164 -7.05 3.73 1.07
CA GLY A 164 -6.57 4.40 -0.15
C GLY A 164 -7.52 5.46 -0.74
N GLN A 165 -8.57 5.86 -0.02
CA GLN A 165 -9.56 6.81 -0.52
C GLN A 165 -8.97 8.18 -0.86
N ILE A 166 -7.93 8.60 -0.15
CA ILE A 166 -7.23 9.86 -0.43
C ILE A 166 -6.70 9.92 -1.88
N LEU A 167 -6.20 8.80 -2.39
CA LEU A 167 -5.66 8.72 -3.75
C LEU A 167 -6.75 8.84 -4.82
N VAL A 168 -7.98 8.40 -4.51
CA VAL A 168 -9.12 8.42 -5.45
C VAL A 168 -9.83 9.77 -5.42
N ASP A 169 -10.11 10.29 -4.23
CA ASP A 169 -10.94 11.49 -4.07
C ASP A 169 -10.13 12.80 -4.07
N HIS A 170 -8.83 12.74 -3.70
CA HIS A 170 -7.95 13.91 -3.60
C HIS A 170 -6.53 13.63 -4.14
N PRO A 171 -6.37 13.18 -5.40
CA PRO A 171 -5.07 12.83 -5.98
C PRO A 171 -4.09 14.01 -6.01
N GLU A 172 -4.58 15.24 -6.16
CA GLU A 172 -3.79 16.48 -6.11
C GLU A 172 -3.20 16.75 -4.72
N GLU A 173 -3.89 16.36 -3.65
CA GLU A 173 -3.36 16.47 -2.29
C GLU A 173 -2.21 15.47 -2.08
N VAL A 174 -2.38 14.23 -2.56
CA VAL A 174 -1.31 13.21 -2.54
C VAL A 174 -0.09 13.69 -3.32
N ALA A 175 -0.30 14.17 -4.55
CA ALA A 175 0.77 14.71 -5.38
C ALA A 175 1.50 15.89 -4.71
N SER A 176 0.75 16.83 -4.11
CA SER A 176 1.32 17.98 -3.39
C SER A 176 2.18 17.56 -2.20
N ARG A 177 1.74 16.55 -1.42
CA ARG A 177 2.50 16.01 -0.28
C ARG A 177 3.79 15.35 -0.74
N ILE A 178 3.73 14.53 -1.79
CA ILE A 178 4.90 13.87 -2.38
C ILE A 178 5.89 14.91 -2.91
N THR A 179 5.42 15.90 -3.65
CA THR A 179 6.27 16.99 -4.18
C THR A 179 6.96 17.78 -3.08
N ARG A 180 6.25 18.04 -1.97
CA ARG A 180 6.84 18.76 -0.82
C ARG A 180 7.99 17.97 -0.18
N MET A 181 7.85 16.66 -0.02
CA MET A 181 8.94 15.80 0.50
C MET A 181 10.19 15.91 -0.36
N GLN A 182 10.04 15.92 -1.68
CA GLN A 182 11.14 16.09 -2.62
C GLN A 182 11.84 17.44 -2.47
N TYR A 183 11.10 18.54 -2.36
CA TYR A 183 11.69 19.88 -2.19
C TYR A 183 12.37 20.07 -0.84
N GLU A 184 11.85 19.49 0.23
CA GLU A 184 12.50 19.55 1.56
C GLU A 184 13.88 18.88 1.54
N GLN A 185 14.04 17.80 0.80
CA GLN A 185 15.32 17.11 0.59
C GLN A 185 16.29 17.99 -0.23
N ASP A 186 15.85 18.54 -1.35
CA ASP A 186 16.68 19.38 -2.22
C ASP A 186 17.28 20.60 -1.46
N ILE A 187 16.51 21.16 -0.49
CA ILE A 187 16.98 22.28 0.35
C ILE A 187 18.05 21.81 1.33
N ILE A 188 17.91 20.62 1.89
CA ILE A 188 18.89 20.06 2.84
C ILE A 188 20.22 19.80 2.11
N ASP A 189 20.16 19.17 0.94
CA ASP A 189 21.35 18.81 0.16
C ASP A 189 22.10 20.05 -0.33
N THR A 190 21.39 21.12 -0.75
CA THR A 190 22.02 22.39 -1.16
C THR A 190 22.57 23.21 0.00
N SER A 191 22.22 22.92 1.25
CA SER A 191 22.72 23.62 2.44
C SER A 191 24.00 23.02 3.03
N ILE A 192 24.47 21.89 2.50
CA ILE A 192 25.65 21.15 2.96
C ILE A 192 26.89 21.43 2.09
N ASP A 193 26.72 22.03 0.91
CA ASP A 193 27.79 22.49 0.01
C ASP A 193 28.21 23.94 0.32
#